data_8f731f218cdc3ac5507fe2895517eff8
#
_entry.id   8f731f218cdc3ac5507fe2895517eff8
#
_cell.length_a   1.000
_cell.length_b   1.000
_cell.length_c   1.000
_cell.angle_alpha   90.00
_cell.angle_beta   90.00
_cell.angle_gamma   90.00
#
_symmetry.space_group_name_H-M   'P 1'
#
loop_
_entity.id
_entity.type
_entity.pdbx_description
1 polymer ?
#
loop_
_entity_poly.entity_id
_entity_poly.type
_entity_poly.pdbx_seq_one_letter_code
_entity_poly.pdbx_strand_id
1 'polypeptide(L)'
;MLKDIELRPGDVLCVRGDMPVVSAGIRFVEWILSKDSEATYGHSAIVGTAGGTLLDTLWKVRWSHIDRYAGQQMIIARPTHTLRGIVIDEAAKRVALKMISAADHGRFYPVHRIPLHLFWPLPKFLSAGRQKVCSERTAWDLCIVGAMDEPWAGITPDDLADRFRRWSNFDVIFEGIWPGTNT
;
A
#
# COMPACT_ATOMS: atom_id res chain seq x y z
N MET A 1 16.66 13.56 13.60
CA MET A 1 16.16 14.80 12.99
C MET A 1 15.08 14.37 11.99
N LEU A 2 13.84 14.16 12.47
CA LEU A 2 12.67 13.71 11.71
C LEU A 2 11.58 14.81 11.72
N LYS A 3 12.04 16.07 11.77
CA LYS A 3 11.15 17.23 11.64
C LYS A 3 10.69 17.28 10.19
N ASP A 4 9.37 17.32 10.01
CA ASP A 4 8.69 17.82 8.84
C ASP A 4 8.44 16.86 7.66
N ILE A 5 8.12 15.59 7.93
CA ILE A 5 7.51 14.78 6.88
C ILE A 5 6.08 15.26 6.69
N GLU A 6 5.87 16.10 5.70
CA GLU A 6 4.53 16.56 5.31
C GLU A 6 3.82 15.44 4.53
N LEU A 7 2.93 14.72 5.20
CA LEU A 7 2.05 13.74 4.56
C LEU A 7 1.00 14.46 3.71
N ARG A 8 0.72 13.92 2.52
CA ARG A 8 -0.29 14.45 1.61
C ARG A 8 -1.28 13.36 1.20
N PRO A 9 -2.54 13.71 0.91
CA PRO A 9 -3.50 12.78 0.35
C PRO A 9 -2.94 12.07 -0.89
N GLY A 10 -3.08 10.73 -0.93
CA GLY A 10 -2.55 9.90 -1.99
C GLY A 10 -1.08 9.49 -1.85
N ASP A 11 -0.38 9.91 -0.80
CA ASP A 11 0.86 9.24 -0.44
C ASP A 11 0.55 7.80 -0.08
N VAL A 12 1.42 6.89 -0.44
CA VAL A 12 1.25 5.45 -0.18
C VAL A 12 2.31 4.96 0.77
N LEU A 13 1.96 4.03 1.64
CA LEU A 13 2.91 3.45 2.57
C LEU A 13 2.91 1.93 2.51
N CYS A 14 4.09 1.35 2.73
CA CYS A 14 4.25 -0.05 3.06
C CYS A 14 4.87 -0.16 4.44
N VAL A 15 4.35 -1.03 5.28
CA VAL A 15 4.75 -1.19 6.68
C VAL A 15 4.89 -2.66 7.03
N ARG A 16 5.73 -2.97 8.01
CA ARG A 16 5.92 -4.35 8.47
C ARG A 16 4.61 -5.00 8.95
N GLY A 17 3.67 -4.18 9.46
CA GLY A 17 2.33 -4.60 9.88
C GLY A 17 2.28 -5.12 11.32
N ASP A 18 1.19 -4.81 11.99
CA ASP A 18 0.95 -5.12 13.41
C ASP A 18 0.08 -6.39 13.63
N MET A 19 -0.34 -7.06 12.56
CA MET A 19 -1.05 -8.34 12.65
C MET A 19 -0.05 -9.49 12.49
N PRO A 20 0.50 -10.04 13.59
CA PRO A 20 1.63 -10.97 13.51
C PRO A 20 1.33 -12.22 12.67
N VAL A 21 0.11 -12.75 12.74
CA VAL A 21 -0.26 -13.96 11.99
C VAL A 21 -0.44 -13.67 10.49
N VAL A 22 -1.15 -12.60 10.13
CA VAL A 22 -1.41 -12.25 8.72
C VAL A 22 -0.13 -11.74 8.06
N SER A 23 0.59 -10.84 8.73
CA SER A 23 1.87 -10.31 8.20
C SER A 23 2.95 -11.38 8.14
N ALA A 24 3.00 -12.32 9.09
CA ALA A 24 3.89 -13.47 9.03
C ALA A 24 3.51 -14.40 7.87
N GLY A 25 2.23 -14.63 7.65
CA GLY A 25 1.73 -15.41 6.51
C GLY A 25 2.10 -14.78 5.18
N ILE A 26 1.91 -13.47 5.02
CA ILE A 26 2.29 -12.72 3.81
C ILE A 26 3.80 -12.81 3.59
N ARG A 27 4.62 -12.51 4.61
CA ARG A 27 6.08 -12.59 4.51
C ARG A 27 6.59 -14.00 4.23
N PHE A 28 5.94 -15.03 4.80
CA PHE A 28 6.28 -16.42 4.51
C PHE A 28 6.01 -16.77 3.04
N VAL A 29 4.89 -16.28 2.49
CA VAL A 29 4.56 -16.42 1.06
C VAL A 29 5.59 -15.70 0.20
N GLU A 30 5.94 -14.47 0.55
CA GLU A 30 6.96 -13.66 -0.13
C GLU A 30 8.33 -14.32 -0.08
N TRP A 31 8.74 -14.84 1.08
CA TRP A 31 10.00 -15.57 1.24
C TRP A 31 10.09 -16.83 0.34
N ILE A 32 8.97 -17.53 0.14
CA ILE A 32 8.93 -18.72 -0.75
C ILE A 32 8.95 -18.30 -2.22
N LEU A 33 8.24 -17.23 -2.58
CA LEU A 33 8.03 -16.82 -3.98
C LEU A 33 9.08 -15.86 -4.50
N SER A 34 9.57 -14.95 -3.66
CA SER A 34 10.69 -14.08 -3.98
C SER A 34 11.98 -14.78 -3.63
N LYS A 35 12.90 -14.86 -4.57
CA LYS A 35 14.29 -15.31 -4.29
C LYS A 35 15.06 -14.32 -3.40
N ASP A 36 14.45 -13.21 -3.03
CA ASP A 36 15.00 -12.21 -2.13
C ASP A 36 14.69 -12.59 -0.68
N SER A 37 15.75 -12.81 0.09
CA SER A 37 15.72 -13.31 1.47
C SER A 37 15.14 -12.35 2.51
N GLU A 38 14.62 -11.18 2.14
CA GLU A 38 14.22 -10.12 3.06
C GLU A 38 12.84 -9.54 2.75
N ALA A 39 11.79 -10.35 2.90
CA ALA A 39 10.42 -9.81 2.93
C ALA A 39 10.24 -8.91 4.17
N THR A 40 10.29 -7.59 3.96
CA THR A 40 10.28 -6.58 5.04
C THR A 40 8.87 -6.09 5.34
N TYR A 41 8.05 -5.89 4.30
CA TYR A 41 6.75 -5.25 4.42
C TYR A 41 5.62 -6.26 4.27
N GLY A 42 4.67 -6.24 5.19
CA GLY A 42 3.52 -7.16 5.20
C GLY A 42 2.18 -6.46 5.02
N HIS A 43 2.17 -5.13 4.89
CA HIS A 43 0.94 -4.36 4.77
C HIS A 43 1.16 -3.06 3.99
N SER A 44 0.10 -2.57 3.32
CA SER A 44 0.11 -1.26 2.67
C SER A 44 -1.19 -0.49 2.90
N ALA A 45 -1.10 0.83 2.89
CA ALA A 45 -2.22 1.75 3.05
C ALA A 45 -1.99 3.05 2.26
N ILE A 46 -3.03 3.88 2.18
CA ILE A 46 -3.01 5.13 1.42
C ILE A 46 -3.31 6.29 2.38
N VAL A 47 -2.51 7.35 2.33
CA VAL A 47 -2.73 8.55 3.14
C VAL A 47 -3.94 9.32 2.63
N GLY A 48 -4.90 9.57 3.52
CA GLY A 48 -6.13 10.28 3.21
C GLY A 48 -6.07 11.78 3.48
N THR A 49 -5.31 12.18 4.50
CA THR A 49 -5.18 13.59 4.91
C THR A 49 -3.76 13.91 5.35
N ALA A 50 -3.40 15.18 5.31
CA ALA A 50 -2.13 15.68 5.84
C ALA A 50 -1.93 15.39 7.33
N GLY A 51 -3.00 15.18 8.10
CA GLY A 51 -2.94 14.77 9.51
C GLY A 51 -2.69 13.28 9.73
N GLY A 52 -2.29 12.50 8.71
CA GLY A 52 -1.93 11.08 8.87
C GLY A 52 -3.10 10.11 8.93
N THR A 53 -4.32 10.53 8.54
CA THR A 53 -5.43 9.60 8.35
C THR A 53 -5.14 8.68 7.16
N LEU A 54 -5.35 7.38 7.33
CA LEU A 54 -5.10 6.37 6.32
C LEU A 54 -6.39 5.69 5.86
N LEU A 55 -6.52 5.45 4.56
CA LEU A 55 -7.42 4.41 4.06
C LEU A 55 -6.71 3.07 4.20
N ASP A 56 -7.14 2.30 5.17
CA ASP A 56 -6.46 1.12 5.66
C ASP A 56 -7.31 -0.13 5.42
N THR A 57 -6.66 -1.24 5.09
CA THR A 57 -7.30 -2.52 4.81
C THR A 57 -6.70 -3.60 5.69
N LEU A 58 -7.22 -3.74 6.91
CA LEU A 58 -6.87 -4.83 7.83
C LEU A 58 -7.95 -5.93 7.76
N TRP A 59 -8.87 -5.99 8.72
CA TRP A 59 -10.04 -6.87 8.63
C TRP A 59 -11.16 -6.31 7.77
N LYS A 60 -11.24 -4.98 7.73
CA LYS A 60 -12.17 -4.19 6.92
C LYS A 60 -11.44 -3.00 6.34
N VAL A 61 -11.92 -2.52 5.20
CA VAL A 61 -11.52 -1.22 4.68
C VAL A 61 -12.11 -0.13 5.56
N ARG A 62 -11.25 0.66 6.17
CA ARG A 62 -11.64 1.73 7.11
C ARG A 62 -10.63 2.85 7.14
N TRP A 63 -11.04 3.97 7.67
CA TRP A 63 -10.13 5.03 8.05
C TRP A 63 -9.43 4.67 9.37
N SER A 64 -8.14 4.86 9.44
CA SER A 64 -7.29 4.69 10.62
C SER A 64 -6.28 5.83 10.71
N HIS A 65 -5.37 5.80 11.65
CA HIS A 65 -4.31 6.81 11.79
C HIS A 65 -2.94 6.16 11.67
N ILE A 66 -1.96 6.88 11.08
CA ILE A 66 -0.62 6.36 10.82
C ILE A 66 0.13 5.99 12.10
N ASP A 67 -0.18 6.66 13.20
CA ASP A 67 0.47 6.42 14.50
C ASP A 67 0.23 5.02 15.07
N ARG A 68 -0.79 4.30 14.58
CA ARG A 68 -0.93 2.88 14.91
C ARG A 68 0.29 2.04 14.50
N TYR A 69 1.08 2.55 13.57
CA TYR A 69 2.30 1.91 13.07
C TYR A 69 3.58 2.50 13.67
N ALA A 70 3.46 3.31 14.74
CA ALA A 70 4.63 3.84 15.45
C ALA A 70 5.53 2.69 15.93
N GLY A 71 6.84 2.86 15.77
CA GLY A 71 7.85 1.85 16.10
C GLY A 71 8.02 0.75 15.04
N GLN A 72 7.29 0.79 13.91
CA GLN A 72 7.43 -0.20 12.85
C GLN A 72 8.27 0.31 11.68
N GLN A 73 8.96 -0.62 11.01
CA GLN A 73 9.64 -0.34 9.74
C GLN A 73 8.60 0.03 8.68
N MET A 74 8.84 1.15 8.00
CA MET A 74 7.93 1.73 7.02
C MET A 74 8.68 2.37 5.88
N ILE A 75 8.10 2.34 4.68
CA ILE A 75 8.44 3.19 3.55
C ILE A 75 7.20 3.98 3.14
N ILE A 76 7.35 5.28 2.89
CA ILE A 76 6.28 6.15 2.39
C ILE A 76 6.75 6.76 1.09
N ALA A 77 5.94 6.63 0.04
CA ALA A 77 6.23 7.17 -1.27
C ALA A 77 5.09 8.08 -1.76
N ARG A 78 5.47 9.12 -2.46
CA ARG A 78 4.57 10.09 -3.09
C ARG A 78 4.58 9.87 -4.60
N PRO A 79 3.43 9.52 -5.22
CA PRO A 79 3.33 9.53 -6.67
C PRO A 79 3.38 10.98 -7.16
N THR A 80 4.34 11.31 -8.01
CA THR A 80 4.58 12.67 -8.53
C THR A 80 4.17 12.82 -9.97
N HIS A 81 4.36 11.78 -10.77
CA HIS A 81 4.06 11.78 -12.19
C HIS A 81 3.34 10.50 -12.61
N THR A 82 2.52 10.60 -13.64
CA THR A 82 2.01 9.42 -14.34
C THR A 82 3.16 8.72 -15.07
N LEU A 83 2.93 7.49 -15.51
CA LEU A 83 3.90 6.76 -16.35
C LEU A 83 4.23 7.47 -17.67
N ARG A 84 3.39 8.42 -18.10
CA ARG A 84 3.62 9.26 -19.28
C ARG A 84 4.32 10.58 -18.95
N GLY A 85 4.80 10.76 -17.72
CA GLY A 85 5.51 11.95 -17.27
C GLY A 85 4.61 13.17 -16.99
N ILE A 86 3.29 13.00 -16.90
CA ILE A 86 2.36 14.07 -16.54
C ILE A 86 2.34 14.20 -15.02
N VAL A 87 2.48 15.42 -14.50
CA VAL A 87 2.40 15.70 -13.05
C VAL A 87 1.03 15.30 -12.51
N ILE A 88 1.01 14.53 -11.44
CA ILE A 88 -0.21 14.13 -10.74
C ILE A 88 -0.57 15.20 -9.73
N ASP A 89 -1.70 15.88 -9.94
CA ASP A 89 -2.15 16.92 -9.03
C ASP A 89 -2.85 16.34 -7.77
N GLU A 90 -2.93 17.15 -6.74
CA GLU A 90 -3.57 16.81 -5.46
C GLU A 90 -5.08 16.55 -5.60
N ALA A 91 -5.75 17.21 -6.55
CA ALA A 91 -7.18 17.02 -6.76
C ALA A 91 -7.47 15.64 -7.35
N ALA A 92 -6.66 15.19 -8.32
CA ALA A 92 -6.77 13.84 -8.89
C ALA A 92 -6.58 12.77 -7.82
N LYS A 93 -5.57 12.92 -6.95
CA LYS A 93 -5.34 11.99 -5.83
C LYS A 93 -6.52 11.93 -4.87
N ARG A 94 -7.09 13.07 -4.51
CA ARG A 94 -8.27 13.13 -3.62
C ARG A 94 -9.50 12.50 -4.25
N VAL A 95 -9.70 12.67 -5.55
CA VAL A 95 -10.81 12.05 -6.29
C VAL A 95 -10.64 10.53 -6.30
N ALA A 96 -9.46 10.02 -6.66
CA ALA A 96 -9.17 8.59 -6.65
C ALA A 96 -9.43 7.97 -5.28
N LEU A 97 -8.92 8.60 -4.22
CA LEU A 97 -9.09 8.16 -2.85
C LEU A 97 -10.57 8.12 -2.43
N LYS A 98 -11.37 9.14 -2.81
CA LYS A 98 -12.81 9.15 -2.56
C LYS A 98 -13.53 8.02 -3.30
N MET A 99 -13.19 7.77 -4.55
CA MET A 99 -13.79 6.70 -5.35
C MET A 99 -13.52 5.34 -4.73
N ILE A 100 -12.28 5.07 -4.32
CA ILE A 100 -11.89 3.80 -3.70
C ILE A 100 -12.55 3.65 -2.34
N SER A 101 -12.53 4.69 -1.51
CA SER A 101 -13.17 4.67 -0.20
C SER A 101 -14.68 4.43 -0.32
N ALA A 102 -15.37 5.12 -1.22
CA ALA A 102 -16.80 4.92 -1.44
C ALA A 102 -17.13 3.51 -1.96
N ALA A 103 -16.28 2.96 -2.84
CA ALA A 103 -16.49 1.63 -3.40
C ALA A 103 -16.27 0.51 -2.40
N ASP A 104 -15.35 0.68 -1.47
CA ASP A 104 -14.79 -0.42 -0.68
C ASP A 104 -14.91 -0.25 0.85
N HIS A 105 -15.34 0.93 1.34
CA HIS A 105 -15.46 1.15 2.79
C HIS A 105 -16.38 0.12 3.45
N GLY A 106 -15.93 -0.44 4.58
CA GLY A 106 -16.66 -1.46 5.33
C GLY A 106 -16.56 -2.89 4.76
N ARG A 107 -15.95 -3.10 3.58
CA ARG A 107 -15.75 -4.44 3.03
C ARG A 107 -14.73 -5.22 3.84
N PHE A 108 -15.00 -6.52 4.03
CA PHE A 108 -14.11 -7.42 4.72
C PHE A 108 -12.87 -7.74 3.88
N TYR A 109 -11.74 -7.90 4.57
CA TYR A 109 -10.49 -8.37 4.00
C TYR A 109 -10.60 -9.84 3.56
N PRO A 110 -10.24 -10.19 2.34
CA PRO A 110 -10.36 -11.55 1.84
C PRO A 110 -9.18 -12.43 2.31
N VAL A 111 -9.10 -12.70 3.63
CA VAL A 111 -8.00 -13.48 4.23
C VAL A 111 -7.80 -14.86 3.58
N HIS A 112 -8.87 -15.44 3.02
CA HIS A 112 -8.80 -16.72 2.29
C HIS A 112 -7.98 -16.64 1.00
N ARG A 113 -7.72 -15.44 0.49
CA ARG A 113 -6.88 -15.24 -0.70
C ARG A 113 -5.39 -15.24 -0.39
N ILE A 114 -4.98 -15.01 0.87
CA ILE A 114 -3.56 -15.01 1.25
C ILE A 114 -2.87 -16.33 0.89
N PRO A 115 -3.41 -17.51 1.22
CA PRO A 115 -2.81 -18.78 0.81
C PRO A 115 -2.75 -18.97 -0.72
N LEU A 116 -3.65 -18.33 -1.47
CA LEU A 116 -3.69 -18.47 -2.93
C LEU A 116 -2.53 -17.76 -3.62
N HIS A 117 -1.91 -16.76 -2.97
CA HIS A 117 -0.69 -16.14 -3.47
C HIS A 117 0.49 -17.12 -3.52
N LEU A 118 0.44 -18.23 -2.76
CA LEU A 118 1.42 -19.31 -2.82
C LEU A 118 1.35 -20.12 -4.13
N PHE A 119 0.20 -20.13 -4.80
CA PHE A 119 -0.03 -20.96 -5.97
C PHE A 119 -0.07 -20.11 -7.26
N TRP A 120 1.03 -19.44 -7.56
CA TRP A 120 1.19 -18.76 -8.85
C TRP A 120 1.02 -19.74 -10.03
N PRO A 121 0.16 -19.48 -11.03
CA PRO A 121 -0.48 -18.22 -11.44
C PRO A 121 -1.96 -18.06 -11.02
N LEU A 122 -2.46 -18.84 -10.07
CA LEU A 122 -3.87 -18.82 -9.64
C LEU A 122 -4.41 -17.42 -9.25
N PRO A 123 -3.63 -16.52 -8.59
CA PRO A 123 -4.11 -15.17 -8.26
C PRO A 123 -4.62 -14.40 -9.46
N LYS A 124 -4.01 -14.56 -10.64
CA LYS A 124 -4.44 -13.88 -11.88
C LYS A 124 -5.85 -14.26 -12.30
N PHE A 125 -6.24 -15.52 -12.12
CA PHE A 125 -7.58 -15.99 -12.48
C PHE A 125 -8.63 -15.66 -11.42
N LEU A 126 -8.21 -15.51 -10.16
CA LEU A 126 -9.08 -15.23 -9.02
C LEU A 126 -9.23 -13.73 -8.72
N SER A 127 -8.40 -12.88 -9.33
CA SER A 127 -8.39 -11.43 -9.11
C SER A 127 -9.57 -10.69 -9.74
N ALA A 128 -10.36 -11.34 -10.59
CA ALA A 128 -11.59 -10.78 -11.15
C ALA A 128 -12.68 -10.50 -10.09
N GLY A 129 -12.44 -10.88 -8.83
CA GLY A 129 -13.35 -10.62 -7.71
C GLY A 129 -13.27 -9.17 -7.20
N ARG A 130 -14.40 -8.69 -6.66
CA ARG A 130 -14.54 -7.36 -6.06
C ARG A 130 -13.73 -7.15 -4.76
N GLN A 131 -13.12 -8.20 -4.22
CA GLN A 131 -12.38 -8.16 -2.96
C GLN A 131 -10.87 -8.10 -3.25
N LYS A 132 -10.22 -7.02 -2.83
CA LYS A 132 -8.80 -6.78 -3.02
C LYS A 132 -8.05 -6.85 -1.70
N VAL A 133 -6.82 -7.41 -1.70
CA VAL A 133 -5.90 -7.30 -0.56
C VAL A 133 -5.31 -5.89 -0.48
N CYS A 134 -4.64 -5.55 0.62
CA CYS A 134 -4.15 -4.19 0.87
C CYS A 134 -3.27 -3.65 -0.27
N SER A 135 -2.30 -4.42 -0.72
CA SER A 135 -1.37 -4.04 -1.80
C SER A 135 -2.04 -3.94 -3.17
N GLU A 136 -2.97 -4.85 -3.50
CA GLU A 136 -3.76 -4.76 -4.74
C GLU A 136 -4.65 -3.50 -4.74
N ARG A 137 -5.13 -3.07 -3.57
CA ARG A 137 -5.90 -1.84 -3.43
C ARG A 137 -5.04 -0.61 -3.63
N THR A 138 -3.87 -0.60 -3.00
CA THR A 138 -2.88 0.48 -3.19
C THR A 138 -2.45 0.58 -4.66
N ALA A 139 -2.17 -0.56 -5.30
CA ALA A 139 -1.86 -0.60 -6.73
C ALA A 139 -3.01 -0.07 -7.60
N TRP A 140 -4.26 -0.38 -7.22
CA TRP A 140 -5.43 0.15 -7.93
C TRP A 140 -5.56 1.67 -7.82
N ASP A 141 -5.31 2.26 -6.65
CA ASP A 141 -5.26 3.71 -6.47
C ASP A 141 -4.21 4.34 -7.38
N LEU A 142 -3.01 3.76 -7.39
CA LEU A 142 -1.91 4.21 -8.24
C LEU A 142 -2.24 4.11 -9.75
N CYS A 143 -3.04 3.11 -10.16
CA CYS A 143 -3.53 3.02 -11.53
C CYS A 143 -4.55 4.11 -11.86
N ILE A 144 -5.48 4.42 -10.95
CA ILE A 144 -6.48 5.49 -11.16
C ILE A 144 -5.79 6.84 -11.38
N VAL A 145 -4.73 7.13 -10.62
CA VAL A 145 -3.95 8.36 -10.79
C VAL A 145 -2.92 8.27 -11.93
N GLY A 146 -2.80 7.13 -12.59
CA GLY A 146 -1.89 6.92 -13.72
C GLY A 146 -0.42 6.74 -13.34
N ALA A 147 -0.13 6.52 -12.06
CA ALA A 147 1.23 6.24 -11.56
C ALA A 147 1.66 4.77 -11.80
N MET A 148 0.71 3.89 -12.09
CA MET A 148 0.92 2.49 -12.51
C MET A 148 0.06 2.18 -13.72
N ASP A 149 0.47 1.22 -14.55
CA ASP A 149 -0.23 0.82 -15.77
C ASP A 149 -1.33 -0.22 -15.53
N GLU A 150 -1.07 -1.20 -14.68
CA GLU A 150 -2.05 -2.23 -14.31
C GLU A 150 -2.01 -2.54 -12.82
N PRO A 151 -3.19 -2.79 -12.19
CA PRO A 151 -3.23 -3.33 -10.84
C PRO A 151 -2.87 -4.81 -10.91
N TRP A 152 -1.64 -5.17 -10.56
CA TRP A 152 -1.22 -6.56 -10.57
C TRP A 152 -1.97 -7.36 -9.52
N ALA A 153 -2.70 -8.35 -9.99
CA ALA A 153 -3.20 -9.39 -9.13
C ALA A 153 -2.02 -10.12 -8.47
N GLY A 154 -2.04 -10.17 -7.15
CA GLY A 154 -0.98 -10.80 -6.39
C GLY A 154 0.24 -9.93 -6.12
N ILE A 155 0.19 -8.61 -6.41
CA ILE A 155 1.24 -7.69 -5.97
C ILE A 155 1.35 -7.69 -4.45
N THR A 156 2.57 -7.77 -3.95
CA THR A 156 2.85 -7.75 -2.51
C THR A 156 3.22 -6.34 -2.03
N PRO A 157 3.18 -6.07 -0.70
CA PRO A 157 3.70 -4.81 -0.16
C PRO A 157 5.19 -4.60 -0.44
N ASP A 158 6.00 -5.66 -0.49
CA ASP A 158 7.42 -5.57 -0.87
C ASP A 158 7.61 -5.23 -2.34
N ASP A 159 6.82 -5.83 -3.25
CA ASP A 159 6.82 -5.46 -4.66
C ASP A 159 6.51 -3.96 -4.86
N LEU A 160 5.57 -3.41 -4.06
CA LEU A 160 5.26 -1.98 -4.09
C LEU A 160 6.44 -1.15 -3.57
N ALA A 161 7.04 -1.54 -2.43
CA ALA A 161 8.18 -0.83 -1.86
C ALA A 161 9.38 -0.81 -2.83
N ASP A 162 9.64 -1.92 -3.49
CA ASP A 162 10.68 -2.02 -4.50
C ASP A 162 10.44 -1.10 -5.70
N ARG A 163 9.18 -0.98 -6.13
CA ARG A 163 8.82 -0.04 -7.20
C ARG A 163 9.00 1.40 -6.77
N PHE A 164 8.62 1.76 -5.54
CA PHE A 164 8.82 3.11 -5.02
C PHE A 164 10.30 3.53 -5.04
N ARG A 165 11.21 2.59 -4.80
CA ARG A 165 12.65 2.84 -4.85
C ARG A 165 13.21 2.92 -6.28
N ARG A 166 12.66 2.15 -7.20
CA ARG A 166 13.20 1.97 -8.56
C ARG A 166 12.59 2.92 -9.59
N TRP A 167 11.36 3.36 -9.43
CA TRP A 167 10.62 4.12 -10.42
C TRP A 167 10.71 5.63 -10.15
N SER A 168 11.13 6.38 -11.16
CA SER A 168 11.36 7.83 -11.09
C SER A 168 10.08 8.67 -10.94
N ASN A 169 8.90 8.07 -11.07
CA ASN A 169 7.62 8.75 -10.87
C ASN A 169 7.12 8.67 -9.41
N PHE A 170 7.96 8.17 -8.50
CA PHE A 170 7.73 8.19 -7.07
C PHE A 170 8.88 8.92 -6.35
N ASP A 171 8.52 9.73 -5.36
CA ASP A 171 9.45 10.26 -4.38
C ASP A 171 9.31 9.46 -3.08
N VAL A 172 10.36 8.76 -2.67
CA VAL A 172 10.42 8.15 -1.33
C VAL A 172 10.65 9.28 -0.32
N ILE A 173 9.59 9.63 0.41
CA ILE A 173 9.60 10.74 1.39
C ILE A 173 9.98 10.29 2.79
N PHE A 174 9.90 8.99 3.06
CA PHE A 174 10.35 8.37 4.31
C PHE A 174 10.71 6.91 4.11
N GLU A 175 11.79 6.47 4.74
CA GLU A 175 12.12 5.06 4.89
C GLU A 175 12.85 4.85 6.22
N GLY A 176 12.33 3.97 7.08
CA GLY A 176 12.90 3.69 8.39
C GLY A 176 11.84 3.27 9.41
N ILE A 177 12.20 3.38 10.70
CA ILE A 177 11.27 3.12 11.79
C ILE A 177 10.42 4.36 12.01
N TRP A 178 9.08 4.23 11.86
CA TRP A 178 8.16 5.35 12.04
C TRP A 178 8.10 5.80 13.51
N PRO A 179 8.43 7.04 13.82
CA PRO A 179 8.49 7.50 15.23
C PRO A 179 7.11 7.78 15.82
N GLY A 180 6.08 7.87 15.01
CA GLY A 180 4.79 8.47 15.35
C GLY A 180 4.76 9.96 14.99
N THR A 181 3.55 10.51 14.85
CA THR A 181 3.35 11.95 14.77
C THR A 181 3.48 12.50 16.18
N ASN A 182 4.46 13.38 16.40
CA ASN A 182 4.52 14.13 17.65
C ASN A 182 3.28 15.03 17.74
N THR A 183 2.23 14.54 18.39
CA THR A 183 1.06 15.35 18.78
C THR A 183 1.33 16.04 20.09
#